data_73fb0722028a51e5dd0dfa3e76d0be1e
#
_entry.id   73fb0722028a51e5dd0dfa3e76d0be1e
#
_cell.length_a   1.000
_cell.length_b   1.000
_cell.length_c   1.000
_cell.angle_alpha   90.00
_cell.angle_beta   90.00
_cell.angle_gamma   90.00
#
_symmetry.space_group_name_H-M   'P 1'
#
loop_
_entity.id
_entity.type
_entity.pdbx_description
1 polymer ?
#
loop_
_entity_poly.entity_id
_entity_poly.type
_entity_poly.pdbx_seq_one_letter_code
_entity_poly.pdbx_strand_id
1 'polypeptide(L)'
;MILNENAIHALNTGFKAKFQNAFAKSVPQYTKVATVVNSSKAAEDYGWLRADVKMREFVGSRVIQNVSNLKYTIRNRKFEMTVGVPVDAIADDNIGQYGPMMAEMGNAAAMYPDELVFELMKKGTETVGVDGQYFFDTDHAVGGESVSNYTAGSNAAWYLLDCSRPIKPFIFQKRQDPTFVIKADEKDSNVFERDEILYGAKARGNAGYGLWQMAYCSKADLTTDNFDAAYAAMRSLKGESGLSLNIKPTLLVVPPSLRGKAAKIIKSERLSDNTDNHNYGIVEILEVADLA
;
A
#
# COMPACT_ATOMS: atom_id res chain seq x y z
N MET A 1 14.61 36.61 19.81
CA MET A 1 13.59 36.20 20.82
C MET A 1 14.28 35.80 22.10
N ILE A 2 13.76 36.21 23.29
CA ILE A 2 14.35 35.72 24.55
C ILE A 2 14.03 34.26 24.67
N LEU A 3 15.05 33.40 24.63
CA LEU A 3 14.92 31.95 24.85
C LEU A 3 14.51 31.75 26.33
N ASN A 4 13.23 31.54 26.54
CA ASN A 4 12.70 31.08 27.82
C ASN A 4 11.85 29.82 27.59
N GLU A 5 11.64 29.07 28.64
CA GLU A 5 10.89 27.81 28.61
C GLU A 5 9.49 27.95 27.96
N ASN A 6 8.81 29.08 28.20
CA ASN A 6 7.50 29.37 27.60
C ASN A 6 7.56 29.57 26.08
N ALA A 7 8.62 30.23 25.58
CA ALA A 7 8.81 30.44 24.14
C ALA A 7 9.11 29.13 23.41
N ILE A 8 9.97 28.29 23.99
CA ILE A 8 10.27 26.96 23.47
C ILE A 8 9.00 26.09 23.48
N HIS A 9 8.21 26.13 24.54
CA HIS A 9 6.95 25.39 24.63
C HIS A 9 5.93 25.85 23.58
N ALA A 10 5.80 27.16 23.36
CA ALA A 10 4.91 27.70 22.33
C ALA A 10 5.36 27.28 20.92
N LEU A 11 6.65 27.31 20.64
CA LEU A 11 7.25 26.85 19.39
C LEU A 11 6.98 25.36 19.15
N ASN A 12 7.25 24.54 20.15
CA ASN A 12 7.01 23.08 20.10
C ASN A 12 5.52 22.76 19.83
N THR A 13 4.62 23.50 20.45
CA THR A 13 3.18 23.39 20.19
C THR A 13 2.82 23.78 18.76
N GLY A 14 3.39 24.86 18.26
CA GLY A 14 3.21 25.32 16.87
C GLY A 14 3.72 24.31 15.84
N PHE A 15 4.90 23.77 16.05
CA PHE A 15 5.50 22.75 15.17
C PHE A 15 4.70 21.45 15.17
N LYS A 16 4.28 20.98 16.33
CA LYS A 16 3.40 19.82 16.45
C LYS A 16 2.08 20.03 15.71
N ALA A 17 1.48 21.21 15.83
CA ALA A 17 0.24 21.53 15.11
C ALA A 17 0.43 21.55 13.59
N LYS A 18 1.55 22.10 13.09
CA LYS A 18 1.88 22.07 11.65
C LYS A 18 2.04 20.64 11.13
N PHE A 19 2.77 19.79 11.85
CA PHE A 19 2.90 18.35 11.53
C PHE A 19 1.53 17.69 11.48
N GLN A 20 0.71 17.83 12.52
CA GLN A 20 -0.60 17.18 12.62
C GLN A 20 -1.57 17.65 11.53
N ASN A 21 -1.56 18.94 11.21
CA ASN A 21 -2.41 19.50 10.16
C ASN A 21 -2.01 18.97 8.77
N ALA A 22 -0.72 18.87 8.47
CA ALA A 22 -0.25 18.32 7.21
C ALA A 22 -0.54 16.82 7.12
N PHE A 23 -0.26 16.07 8.18
CA PHE A 23 -0.58 14.64 8.29
C PHE A 23 -2.06 14.36 8.01
N ALA A 24 -2.97 15.14 8.63
CA ALA A 24 -4.41 14.96 8.45
C ALA A 24 -4.95 15.38 7.07
N LYS A 25 -4.25 16.28 6.37
CA LYS A 25 -4.64 16.72 5.02
C LYS A 25 -4.14 15.82 3.91
N SER A 26 -3.10 15.05 4.17
CA SER A 26 -2.52 14.13 3.18
C SER A 26 -3.49 12.98 2.90
N VAL A 27 -3.61 12.60 1.63
CA VAL A 27 -4.53 11.56 1.17
C VAL A 27 -3.74 10.42 0.52
N PRO A 28 -3.26 9.46 1.30
CA PRO A 28 -2.54 8.31 0.78
C PRO A 28 -3.45 7.39 -0.04
N GLN A 29 -2.87 6.69 -1.01
CA GLN A 29 -3.59 5.85 -1.97
C GLN A 29 -3.61 4.37 -1.59
N TYR A 30 -2.75 3.91 -0.69
CA TYR A 30 -2.63 2.50 -0.33
C TYR A 30 -3.96 1.87 0.11
N THR A 31 -4.84 2.65 0.73
CA THR A 31 -6.15 2.16 1.18
C THR A 31 -7.06 1.72 0.05
N LYS A 32 -6.79 2.14 -1.20
CA LYS A 32 -7.52 1.66 -2.39
C LYS A 32 -7.18 0.21 -2.72
N VAL A 33 -5.92 -0.19 -2.51
CA VAL A 33 -5.38 -1.51 -2.90
C VAL A 33 -5.09 -2.43 -1.72
N ALA A 34 -4.97 -1.90 -0.50
CA ALA A 34 -4.62 -2.66 0.70
C ALA A 34 -5.72 -2.61 1.76
N THR A 35 -5.88 -3.74 2.47
CA THR A 35 -6.66 -3.81 3.71
C THR A 35 -5.79 -3.39 4.87
N VAL A 36 -6.27 -2.45 5.69
CA VAL A 36 -5.57 -2.04 6.91
C VAL A 36 -5.91 -2.98 8.04
N VAL A 37 -4.89 -3.63 8.63
CA VAL A 37 -5.03 -4.53 9.77
C VAL A 37 -4.25 -3.98 10.95
N ASN A 38 -4.94 -3.80 12.08
CA ASN A 38 -4.29 -3.38 13.31
C ASN A 38 -3.52 -4.56 13.93
N SER A 39 -2.27 -4.34 14.32
CA SER A 39 -1.41 -5.33 14.96
C SER A 39 -1.17 -4.98 16.41
N SER A 40 -1.16 -5.99 17.27
CA SER A 40 -0.81 -5.86 18.69
C SER A 40 0.53 -6.50 19.05
N LYS A 41 1.12 -7.29 18.14
CA LYS A 41 2.33 -8.09 18.36
C LYS A 41 3.51 -7.60 17.51
N ALA A 42 4.65 -8.25 17.65
CA ALA A 42 5.82 -8.00 16.80
C ALA A 42 5.62 -8.49 15.36
N ALA A 43 4.80 -9.50 15.19
CA ALA A 43 4.40 -10.08 13.91
C ALA A 43 2.99 -10.67 14.04
N GLU A 44 2.25 -10.70 12.93
CA GLU A 44 0.93 -11.33 12.84
C GLU A 44 0.95 -12.43 11.77
N ASP A 45 0.20 -13.50 12.02
CA ASP A 45 0.09 -14.65 11.12
C ASP A 45 -1.23 -14.58 10.33
N TYR A 46 -1.13 -14.74 9.01
CA TYR A 46 -2.24 -14.63 8.06
C TYR A 46 -2.55 -15.97 7.36
N GLY A 47 -2.26 -17.10 7.99
CA GLY A 47 -2.48 -18.44 7.43
C GLY A 47 -3.93 -18.72 7.01
N TRP A 48 -4.89 -18.00 7.58
CA TRP A 48 -6.32 -18.10 7.25
C TRP A 48 -6.67 -17.58 5.84
N LEU A 49 -5.80 -16.83 5.17
CA LEU A 49 -6.00 -16.36 3.80
C LEU A 49 -6.13 -17.50 2.77
N ARG A 50 -5.68 -18.72 3.10
CA ARG A 50 -5.81 -19.89 2.20
C ARG A 50 -7.11 -20.67 2.37
N ALA A 51 -8.00 -20.29 3.27
CA ALA A 51 -9.26 -21.00 3.45
C ALA A 51 -10.22 -20.71 2.30
N ASP A 52 -10.51 -21.71 1.46
CA ASP A 52 -11.58 -21.66 0.45
C ASP A 52 -12.93 -21.91 1.13
N VAL A 53 -13.45 -20.85 1.79
CA VAL A 53 -14.73 -20.94 2.53
C VAL A 53 -15.89 -20.71 1.57
N LYS A 54 -16.70 -21.74 1.32
CA LYS A 54 -17.89 -21.66 0.46
C LYS A 54 -19.13 -22.28 1.11
N MET A 55 -20.28 -21.72 0.75
CA MET A 55 -21.56 -22.34 1.04
C MET A 55 -21.75 -23.57 0.16
N ARG A 56 -22.22 -24.66 0.75
CA ARG A 56 -22.60 -25.87 0.06
C ARG A 56 -23.90 -26.41 0.63
N GLU A 57 -24.57 -27.22 -0.13
CA GLU A 57 -25.77 -27.89 0.34
C GLU A 57 -25.46 -28.77 1.57
N PHE A 58 -26.32 -28.67 2.57
CA PHE A 58 -26.22 -29.49 3.78
C PHE A 58 -26.82 -30.85 3.53
N VAL A 59 -25.98 -31.85 3.21
CA VAL A 59 -26.40 -33.24 3.03
C VAL A 59 -25.64 -34.09 4.04
N GLY A 60 -26.37 -34.65 5.00
CA GLY A 60 -25.85 -35.53 6.04
C GLY A 60 -25.18 -34.82 7.20
N SER A 61 -23.89 -34.57 7.16
CA SER A 61 -23.13 -33.92 8.23
C SER A 61 -22.37 -32.70 7.74
N ARG A 62 -22.07 -31.76 8.67
CA ARG A 62 -21.21 -30.62 8.38
C ARG A 62 -19.77 -31.09 8.08
N VAL A 63 -19.20 -30.65 6.98
CA VAL A 63 -17.78 -30.83 6.72
C VAL A 63 -17.02 -29.64 7.23
N ILE A 64 -16.12 -29.88 8.17
CA ILE A 64 -15.24 -28.87 8.74
C ILE A 64 -14.13 -28.59 7.72
N GLN A 65 -14.07 -27.36 7.24
CA GLN A 65 -12.94 -26.91 6.42
C GLN A 65 -11.83 -26.46 7.38
N ASN A 66 -10.74 -27.21 7.42
CA ASN A 66 -9.60 -26.87 8.23
C ASN A 66 -8.83 -25.72 7.56
N VAL A 67 -8.55 -24.66 8.32
CA VAL A 67 -7.60 -23.63 7.94
C VAL A 67 -6.22 -24.28 7.84
N SER A 68 -5.57 -24.18 6.68
CA SER A 68 -4.27 -24.81 6.48
C SER A 68 -3.23 -24.26 7.45
N ASN A 69 -2.31 -25.12 7.92
CA ASN A 69 -1.21 -24.79 8.83
C ASN A 69 -0.09 -23.94 8.18
N LEU A 70 -0.33 -23.38 7.01
CA LEU A 70 0.64 -22.54 6.32
C LEU A 70 0.73 -21.18 7.01
N LYS A 71 1.92 -20.83 7.42
CA LYS A 71 2.22 -19.58 8.12
C LYS A 71 2.67 -18.54 7.09
N TYR A 72 1.83 -17.55 6.84
CA TYR A 72 2.25 -16.31 6.21
C TYR A 72 2.31 -15.24 7.28
N THR A 73 3.52 -14.76 7.58
CA THR A 73 3.78 -13.87 8.72
C THR A 73 4.27 -12.51 8.25
N ILE A 74 3.60 -11.45 8.66
CA ILE A 74 4.06 -10.08 8.43
C ILE A 74 4.69 -9.56 9.72
N ARG A 75 6.00 -9.23 9.69
CA ARG A 75 6.73 -8.63 10.82
C ARG A 75 6.64 -7.11 10.75
N ASN A 76 6.31 -6.49 11.89
CA ASN A 76 6.34 -5.04 12.01
C ASN A 76 7.77 -4.49 11.96
N ARG A 77 7.97 -3.45 11.15
CA ARG A 77 9.21 -2.68 11.04
C ARG A 77 9.04 -1.35 11.77
N LYS A 78 10.14 -0.74 12.18
CA LYS A 78 10.16 0.61 12.76
C LYS A 78 10.60 1.60 11.69
N PHE A 79 9.91 2.72 11.63
CA PHE A 79 10.22 3.84 10.75
C PHE A 79 10.38 5.09 11.60
N GLU A 80 11.31 5.94 11.22
CA GLU A 80 11.55 7.21 11.87
C GLU A 80 12.03 8.25 10.87
N MET A 81 11.84 9.50 11.22
CA MET A 81 12.46 10.65 10.58
C MET A 81 12.76 11.68 11.65
N THR A 82 13.86 12.41 11.52
CA THR A 82 14.31 13.37 12.51
C THR A 82 14.86 14.63 11.84
N VAL A 83 14.49 15.78 12.36
CA VAL A 83 15.00 17.11 11.96
C VAL A 83 15.59 17.79 13.16
N GLY A 84 16.84 18.27 13.05
CA GLY A 84 17.50 19.12 14.03
C GLY A 84 17.23 20.59 13.74
N VAL A 85 16.92 21.35 14.78
CA VAL A 85 16.78 22.80 14.74
C VAL A 85 17.80 23.41 15.69
N PRO A 86 18.81 24.18 15.19
CA PRO A 86 19.80 24.81 16.05
C PRO A 86 19.14 25.78 17.05
N VAL A 87 19.61 25.78 18.29
CA VAL A 87 19.13 26.67 19.35
C VAL A 87 19.33 28.13 18.98
N ASP A 88 20.47 28.47 18.38
CA ASP A 88 20.76 29.81 17.87
C ASP A 88 19.74 30.29 16.84
N ALA A 89 19.28 29.41 15.93
CA ALA A 89 18.25 29.77 14.95
C ALA A 89 16.93 30.16 15.62
N ILE A 90 16.64 29.57 16.78
CA ILE A 90 15.47 29.90 17.59
C ILE A 90 15.71 31.24 18.33
N ALA A 91 16.90 31.45 18.88
CA ALA A 91 17.28 32.69 19.57
C ALA A 91 17.20 33.88 18.65
N ASP A 92 17.69 33.76 17.43
CA ASP A 92 17.73 34.82 16.40
C ASP A 92 16.39 35.02 15.66
N ASP A 93 15.32 34.33 16.10
CA ASP A 93 13.99 34.36 15.48
C ASP A 93 13.96 33.89 14.00
N ASN A 94 14.96 33.10 13.59
CA ASN A 94 15.10 32.56 12.25
C ASN A 94 14.34 31.19 12.11
N ILE A 95 13.13 31.12 12.70
CA ILE A 95 12.33 29.89 12.77
C ILE A 95 11.37 29.71 11.59
N GLY A 96 11.23 30.72 10.74
CA GLY A 96 10.26 30.73 9.64
C GLY A 96 10.37 29.54 8.68
N GLN A 97 11.59 29.08 8.40
CA GLN A 97 11.88 27.93 7.52
C GLN A 97 11.50 26.56 8.12
N TYR A 98 11.53 26.42 9.44
CA TYR A 98 11.27 25.12 10.09
C TYR A 98 9.77 24.75 10.15
N GLY A 99 8.91 25.74 10.09
CA GLY A 99 7.47 25.49 10.03
C GLY A 99 7.04 24.68 8.81
N PRO A 100 7.45 25.05 7.59
CA PRO A 100 7.26 24.22 6.39
C PRO A 100 7.88 22.83 6.49
N MET A 101 9.09 22.71 7.08
CA MET A 101 9.74 21.39 7.28
C MET A 101 8.92 20.47 8.18
N MET A 102 8.32 20.99 9.26
CA MET A 102 7.44 20.19 10.13
C MET A 102 6.15 19.76 9.40
N ALA A 103 5.64 20.62 8.51
CA ALA A 103 4.50 20.24 7.67
C ALA A 103 4.89 19.13 6.68
N GLU A 104 6.08 19.21 6.05
CA GLU A 104 6.57 18.17 5.15
C GLU A 104 6.83 16.85 5.87
N MET A 105 7.35 16.88 7.10
CA MET A 105 7.41 15.68 7.95
C MET A 105 6.04 15.06 8.20
N GLY A 106 5.00 15.89 8.38
CA GLY A 106 3.62 15.42 8.54
C GLY A 106 3.09 14.74 7.28
N ASN A 107 3.36 15.33 6.11
CA ASN A 107 3.02 14.77 4.82
C ASN A 107 3.74 13.43 4.58
N ALA A 108 5.06 13.38 4.74
CA ALA A 108 5.86 12.17 4.58
C ALA A 108 5.41 11.06 5.55
N ALA A 109 5.08 11.41 6.79
CA ALA A 109 4.54 10.46 7.76
C ALA A 109 3.18 9.88 7.36
N ALA A 110 2.35 10.62 6.61
CA ALA A 110 1.09 10.13 6.09
C ALA A 110 1.28 9.22 4.85
N MET A 111 2.30 9.49 4.04
CA MET A 111 2.55 8.81 2.77
C MET A 111 3.41 7.54 2.90
N TYR A 112 4.14 7.33 4.01
CA TYR A 112 5.01 6.16 4.15
C TYR A 112 4.32 4.79 3.93
N PRO A 113 3.00 4.60 4.20
CA PRO A 113 2.33 3.35 3.86
C PRO A 113 2.20 3.13 2.36
N ASP A 114 2.06 4.21 1.55
CA ASP A 114 2.02 4.12 0.09
C ASP A 114 3.34 3.56 -0.43
N GLU A 115 4.47 4.11 0.03
CA GLU A 115 5.81 3.62 -0.33
C GLU A 115 5.95 2.12 -0.04
N LEU A 116 5.52 1.65 1.14
CA LEU A 116 5.62 0.25 1.50
C LEU A 116 4.75 -0.68 0.66
N VAL A 117 3.51 -0.27 0.39
CA VAL A 117 2.55 -1.08 -0.36
C VAL A 117 2.91 -1.13 -1.83
N PHE A 118 3.25 0.02 -2.44
CA PHE A 118 3.58 0.06 -3.87
C PHE A 118 4.98 -0.48 -4.16
N GLU A 119 5.95 -0.34 -3.24
CA GLU A 119 7.23 -1.06 -3.35
C GLU A 119 7.02 -2.58 -3.30
N LEU A 120 6.16 -3.06 -2.40
CA LEU A 120 5.80 -4.47 -2.31
C LEU A 120 5.09 -4.95 -3.59
N MET A 121 4.22 -4.13 -4.19
CA MET A 121 3.57 -4.41 -5.47
C MET A 121 4.59 -4.58 -6.61
N LYS A 122 5.59 -3.72 -6.71
CA LYS A 122 6.70 -3.82 -7.69
C LYS A 122 7.48 -5.13 -7.51
N LYS A 123 7.71 -5.53 -6.27
CA LYS A 123 8.46 -6.75 -5.91
C LYS A 123 7.64 -8.04 -5.97
N GLY A 124 6.42 -8.00 -6.46
CA GLY A 124 5.53 -9.16 -6.48
C GLY A 124 6.03 -10.35 -7.28
N THR A 125 6.91 -10.15 -8.25
CA THR A 125 7.57 -11.21 -9.03
C THR A 125 8.84 -11.79 -8.37
N GLU A 126 9.22 -11.27 -7.19
CA GLU A 126 10.46 -11.63 -6.48
C GLU A 126 10.19 -12.00 -5.01
N THR A 127 9.02 -11.70 -4.50
CA THR A 127 8.67 -11.87 -3.09
C THR A 127 7.53 -12.88 -2.94
N VAL A 128 7.74 -13.84 -2.05
CA VAL A 128 6.84 -14.97 -1.83
C VAL A 128 5.53 -14.52 -1.18
N GLY A 129 4.43 -15.01 -1.73
CA GLY A 129 3.05 -14.82 -1.25
C GLY A 129 2.62 -15.87 -0.20
N VAL A 130 1.32 -15.93 0.04
CA VAL A 130 0.69 -16.80 1.05
C VAL A 130 0.79 -18.28 0.69
N ASP A 131 0.84 -18.62 -0.59
CA ASP A 131 0.91 -19.99 -1.12
C ASP A 131 2.34 -20.57 -1.19
N GLY A 132 3.35 -19.74 -0.90
CA GLY A 132 4.75 -20.12 -0.93
C GLY A 132 5.42 -19.90 -2.29
N GLN A 133 4.70 -19.37 -3.28
CA GLN A 133 5.20 -18.94 -4.58
C GLN A 133 5.33 -17.41 -4.64
N TYR A 134 5.91 -16.84 -5.69
CA TYR A 134 5.91 -15.41 -5.89
C TYR A 134 4.47 -14.90 -6.00
N PHE A 135 4.20 -13.69 -5.51
CA PHE A 135 2.84 -13.14 -5.52
C PHE A 135 2.29 -12.95 -6.94
N PHE A 136 3.15 -12.56 -7.88
CA PHE A 136 2.88 -12.59 -9.32
C PHE A 136 3.74 -13.68 -9.95
N ASP A 137 3.10 -14.75 -10.38
CA ASP A 137 3.77 -15.92 -10.94
C ASP A 137 2.98 -16.50 -12.11
N THR A 138 3.63 -17.42 -12.83
CA THR A 138 3.05 -18.09 -13.99
C THR A 138 2.49 -19.48 -13.68
N ASP A 139 2.72 -19.98 -12.46
CA ASP A 139 2.49 -21.39 -12.13
C ASP A 139 1.91 -21.65 -10.73
N HIS A 140 1.05 -20.76 -10.25
CA HIS A 140 0.28 -21.01 -9.03
C HIS A 140 -0.48 -22.31 -9.10
N ALA A 141 -0.31 -23.18 -8.12
CA ALA A 141 -1.01 -24.46 -8.06
C ALA A 141 -2.44 -24.27 -7.53
N VAL A 142 -3.46 -24.64 -8.32
CA VAL A 142 -4.87 -24.61 -7.96
C VAL A 142 -5.56 -25.88 -8.45
N GLY A 143 -6.05 -26.72 -7.55
CA GLY A 143 -6.77 -27.93 -7.91
C GLY A 143 -5.97 -28.92 -8.77
N GLY A 144 -4.64 -28.88 -8.70
CA GLY A 144 -3.73 -29.70 -9.50
C GLY A 144 -3.36 -29.10 -10.87
N GLU A 145 -3.89 -27.92 -11.21
CA GLU A 145 -3.56 -27.18 -12.43
C GLU A 145 -2.62 -26.01 -12.12
N SER A 146 -1.83 -25.59 -13.12
CA SER A 146 -0.99 -24.38 -13.06
C SER A 146 -1.78 -23.19 -13.57
N VAL A 147 -1.82 -22.11 -12.77
CA VAL A 147 -2.57 -20.89 -13.09
C VAL A 147 -1.66 -19.68 -12.99
N SER A 148 -1.69 -18.82 -14.00
CA SER A 148 -0.89 -17.59 -14.03
C SER A 148 -1.72 -16.37 -13.64
N ASN A 149 -1.10 -15.49 -12.84
CA ASN A 149 -1.55 -14.11 -12.63
C ASN A 149 -0.51 -13.08 -13.11
N TYR A 150 0.40 -13.49 -13.98
CA TYR A 150 1.50 -12.68 -14.49
C TYR A 150 1.71 -12.83 -15.99
N THR A 151 1.91 -11.72 -16.67
CA THR A 151 2.38 -11.68 -18.05
C THR A 151 3.75 -11.03 -18.10
N ALA A 152 4.76 -11.78 -18.54
CA ALA A 152 6.11 -11.28 -18.72
C ALA A 152 6.21 -10.26 -19.88
N GLY A 153 7.20 -9.38 -19.80
CA GLY A 153 7.49 -8.38 -20.83
C GLY A 153 8.60 -7.44 -20.40
N SER A 154 8.91 -6.48 -21.25
CA SER A 154 9.95 -5.47 -21.03
C SER A 154 9.39 -4.05 -20.84
N ASN A 155 8.07 -3.91 -20.86
CA ASN A 155 7.41 -2.61 -20.68
C ASN A 155 7.20 -2.30 -19.19
N ALA A 156 6.80 -1.05 -18.92
CA ALA A 156 6.37 -0.65 -17.59
C ALA A 156 5.21 -1.53 -17.11
N ALA A 157 5.30 -2.02 -15.88
CA ALA A 157 4.29 -2.89 -15.32
C ALA A 157 2.97 -2.14 -15.07
N TRP A 158 1.86 -2.83 -15.32
CA TRP A 158 0.54 -2.39 -14.93
C TRP A 158 -0.19 -3.53 -14.23
N TYR A 159 -1.12 -3.18 -13.37
CA TYR A 159 -1.77 -4.15 -12.49
C TYR A 159 -3.28 -4.02 -12.56
N LEU A 160 -3.96 -5.17 -12.60
CA LEU A 160 -5.41 -5.26 -12.54
C LEU A 160 -5.80 -5.92 -11.21
N LEU A 161 -6.64 -5.24 -10.42
CA LEU A 161 -6.93 -5.65 -9.06
C LEU A 161 -8.44 -5.79 -8.82
N ASP A 162 -8.83 -6.81 -8.06
CA ASP A 162 -10.15 -6.89 -7.43
C ASP A 162 -10.08 -6.29 -6.03
N CYS A 163 -10.53 -5.07 -5.86
CA CYS A 163 -10.62 -4.36 -4.59
C CYS A 163 -12.06 -4.28 -4.06
N SER A 164 -12.99 -5.07 -4.61
CA SER A 164 -14.41 -5.06 -4.22
C SER A 164 -14.69 -5.79 -2.90
N ARG A 165 -13.74 -6.61 -2.44
CA ARG A 165 -13.90 -7.45 -1.24
C ARG A 165 -13.34 -6.78 0.01
N PRO A 166 -13.79 -7.18 1.22
CA PRO A 166 -13.24 -6.67 2.48
C PRO A 166 -11.74 -6.89 2.61
N ILE A 167 -11.23 -8.03 2.09
CA ILE A 167 -9.80 -8.30 2.01
C ILE A 167 -9.35 -8.00 0.60
N LYS A 168 -8.46 -7.02 0.48
CA LYS A 168 -7.88 -6.57 -0.78
C LYS A 168 -6.60 -7.35 -1.11
N PRO A 169 -6.06 -7.23 -2.34
CA PRO A 169 -4.86 -7.94 -2.77
C PRO A 169 -3.63 -7.70 -1.88
N PHE A 170 -3.57 -6.55 -1.21
CA PHE A 170 -2.47 -6.20 -0.30
C PHE A 170 -2.99 -5.99 1.12
N ILE A 171 -2.09 -6.07 2.10
CA ILE A 171 -2.34 -5.81 3.51
C ILE A 171 -1.35 -4.75 3.98
N PHE A 172 -1.86 -3.71 4.63
CA PHE A 172 -1.05 -2.82 5.41
C PHE A 172 -1.27 -3.13 6.90
N GLN A 173 -0.27 -3.72 7.54
CA GLN A 173 -0.28 -4.04 8.95
C GLN A 173 0.18 -2.83 9.75
N LYS A 174 -0.75 -2.21 10.48
CA LYS A 174 -0.53 -1.01 11.28
C LYS A 174 -0.33 -1.39 12.75
N ARG A 175 0.87 -1.17 13.29
CA ARG A 175 1.17 -1.42 14.70
C ARG A 175 1.09 -0.15 15.55
N GLN A 176 1.58 0.96 15.00
CA GLN A 176 1.59 2.27 15.63
C GLN A 176 1.50 3.36 14.58
N ASP A 177 0.53 4.24 14.75
CA ASP A 177 0.40 5.43 13.91
C ASP A 177 1.62 6.35 14.08
N PRO A 178 1.98 7.13 13.05
CA PRO A 178 3.01 8.14 13.15
C PRO A 178 2.79 9.06 14.35
N THR A 179 3.77 9.12 15.21
CA THR A 179 3.73 9.92 16.44
C THR A 179 4.86 10.95 16.41
N PHE A 180 4.50 12.23 16.55
CA PHE A 180 5.47 13.31 16.65
C PHE A 180 6.17 13.28 18.01
N VAL A 181 7.49 13.37 18.03
CA VAL A 181 8.34 13.29 19.20
C VAL A 181 9.27 14.50 19.23
N ILE A 182 9.46 15.09 20.40
CA ILE A 182 10.32 16.24 20.60
C ILE A 182 11.38 15.89 21.67
N LYS A 183 12.62 16.30 21.43
CA LYS A 183 13.72 16.20 22.36
C LYS A 183 14.37 17.58 22.48
N ALA A 184 13.99 18.35 23.51
CA ALA A 184 14.24 19.79 23.66
C ALA A 184 14.62 20.20 25.08
N ASP A 185 14.84 19.25 26.01
CA ASP A 185 15.27 19.59 27.38
C ASP A 185 16.78 19.96 27.34
N GLU A 186 17.16 21.01 28.05
CA GLU A 186 18.58 21.44 28.17
C GLU A 186 19.51 20.32 28.68
N LYS A 187 18.97 19.36 29.42
CA LYS A 187 19.68 18.17 29.91
C LYS A 187 19.79 17.05 28.90
N ASP A 188 19.07 17.18 27.79
CA ASP A 188 19.18 16.20 26.71
C ASP A 188 20.53 16.28 26.02
N SER A 189 21.13 15.12 25.72
CA SER A 189 22.47 15.02 25.12
C SER A 189 22.63 15.81 23.82
N ASN A 190 21.59 15.89 22.99
CA ASN A 190 21.62 16.62 21.74
C ASN A 190 21.66 18.15 21.95
N VAL A 191 20.96 18.68 22.96
CA VAL A 191 21.02 20.11 23.29
C VAL A 191 22.37 20.43 23.92
N PHE A 192 22.83 19.64 24.89
CA PHE A 192 24.09 19.85 25.58
C PHE A 192 25.32 19.67 24.68
N GLU A 193 25.35 18.66 23.80
CA GLU A 193 26.52 18.32 23.00
C GLU A 193 26.55 18.98 21.61
N ARG A 194 25.38 19.33 21.04
CA ARG A 194 25.24 19.78 19.66
C ARG A 194 24.48 21.09 19.48
N ASP A 195 23.94 21.62 20.57
CA ASP A 195 23.14 22.85 20.57
C ASP A 195 21.93 22.77 19.59
N GLU A 196 21.28 21.59 19.54
CA GLU A 196 20.17 21.30 18.64
C GLU A 196 18.96 20.73 19.38
N ILE A 197 17.78 21.24 19.06
CA ILE A 197 16.49 20.64 19.43
C ILE A 197 16.09 19.64 18.32
N LEU A 198 15.75 18.42 18.70
CA LEU A 198 15.35 17.39 17.76
C LEU A 198 13.82 17.22 17.71
N TYR A 199 13.29 17.29 16.50
CA TYR A 199 11.90 16.99 16.18
C TYR A 199 11.86 15.75 15.32
N GLY A 200 11.08 14.76 15.72
CA GLY A 200 11.01 13.49 15.00
C GLY A 200 9.61 12.96 14.87
N ALA A 201 9.43 12.03 13.95
CA ALA A 201 8.25 11.20 13.88
C ALA A 201 8.67 9.72 13.88
N LYS A 202 7.89 8.88 14.52
CA LYS A 202 8.11 7.44 14.55
C LYS A 202 6.81 6.70 14.28
N ALA A 203 6.90 5.61 13.52
CA ALA A 203 5.80 4.72 13.21
C ALA A 203 6.24 3.26 13.28
N ARG A 204 5.27 2.34 13.38
CA ARG A 204 5.52 0.91 13.26
C ARG A 204 4.43 0.27 12.42
N GLY A 205 4.85 -0.48 11.42
CA GLY A 205 3.96 -1.21 10.53
C GLY A 205 4.75 -2.00 9.51
N ASN A 206 4.06 -2.64 8.59
CA ASN A 206 4.64 -3.22 7.39
C ASN A 206 3.55 -3.52 6.37
N ALA A 207 3.94 -3.72 5.11
CA ALA A 207 3.06 -4.24 4.08
C ALA A 207 3.25 -5.74 3.89
N GLY A 208 2.23 -6.42 3.38
CA GLY A 208 2.24 -7.82 3.02
C GLY A 208 1.22 -8.11 1.93
N TYR A 209 1.26 -9.33 1.41
CA TYR A 209 0.32 -9.79 0.39
C TYR A 209 -0.95 -10.36 1.03
N GLY A 210 -2.07 -10.14 0.35
CA GLY A 210 -3.31 -10.85 0.54
C GLY A 210 -3.42 -12.03 -0.43
N LEU A 211 -4.57 -12.14 -1.09
CA LEU A 211 -4.86 -13.22 -2.05
C LEU A 211 -4.34 -12.85 -3.44
N TRP A 212 -3.43 -13.64 -3.99
CA TRP A 212 -2.89 -13.43 -5.34
C TRP A 212 -3.97 -13.52 -6.43
N GLN A 213 -5.01 -14.33 -6.21
CA GLN A 213 -6.14 -14.47 -7.13
C GLN A 213 -6.87 -13.16 -7.41
N MET A 214 -6.71 -12.18 -6.53
CA MET A 214 -7.33 -10.86 -6.65
C MET A 214 -6.44 -9.83 -7.36
N ALA A 215 -5.30 -10.25 -7.88
CA ALA A 215 -4.33 -9.38 -8.53
C ALA A 215 -3.75 -10.02 -9.79
N TYR A 216 -3.52 -9.22 -10.81
CA TYR A 216 -2.83 -9.59 -12.04
C TYR A 216 -1.79 -8.52 -12.37
N CYS A 217 -0.59 -8.94 -12.72
CA CYS A 217 0.48 -8.05 -13.17
C CYS A 217 0.84 -8.34 -14.62
N SER A 218 0.96 -7.32 -15.42
CA SER A 218 1.45 -7.46 -16.79
C SER A 218 2.58 -6.47 -17.06
N LYS A 219 3.66 -6.98 -17.66
CA LYS A 219 4.75 -6.21 -18.27
C LYS A 219 4.66 -6.20 -19.81
N ALA A 220 3.61 -6.76 -20.40
CA ALA A 220 3.27 -6.54 -21.79
C ALA A 220 2.78 -5.12 -22.03
N ASP A 221 2.80 -4.66 -23.29
CA ASP A 221 2.25 -3.32 -23.60
C ASP A 221 0.78 -3.20 -23.17
N LEU A 222 0.40 -2.07 -22.63
CA LEU A 222 -0.99 -1.81 -22.23
C LEU A 222 -1.79 -1.46 -23.50
N THR A 223 -2.40 -2.49 -24.08
CA THR A 223 -3.33 -2.43 -25.22
C THR A 223 -4.71 -2.94 -24.80
N THR A 224 -5.73 -2.71 -25.59
CA THR A 224 -7.09 -3.24 -25.36
C THR A 224 -7.03 -4.77 -25.25
N ASP A 225 -6.37 -5.45 -26.20
CA ASP A 225 -6.30 -6.91 -26.24
C ASP A 225 -5.61 -7.50 -25.01
N ASN A 226 -4.49 -6.89 -24.56
CA ASN A 226 -3.76 -7.35 -23.38
C ASN A 226 -4.55 -7.07 -22.09
N PHE A 227 -5.30 -5.97 -22.05
CA PHE A 227 -6.21 -5.68 -20.94
C PHE A 227 -7.35 -6.70 -20.88
N ASP A 228 -7.99 -7.00 -22.01
CA ASP A 228 -9.07 -7.98 -22.11
C ASP A 228 -8.60 -9.39 -21.73
N ALA A 229 -7.40 -9.78 -22.17
CA ALA A 229 -6.80 -11.06 -21.80
C ALA A 229 -6.58 -11.17 -20.27
N ALA A 230 -6.02 -10.13 -19.63
CA ALA A 230 -5.82 -10.09 -18.19
C ALA A 230 -7.17 -10.09 -17.42
N TYR A 231 -8.14 -9.32 -17.90
CA TYR A 231 -9.48 -9.28 -17.31
C TYR A 231 -10.15 -10.66 -17.38
N ALA A 232 -10.11 -11.31 -18.55
CA ALA A 232 -10.67 -12.65 -18.75
C ALA A 232 -9.96 -13.69 -17.89
N ALA A 233 -8.62 -13.64 -17.78
CA ALA A 233 -7.83 -14.52 -16.91
C ALA A 233 -8.30 -14.43 -15.46
N MET A 234 -8.44 -13.21 -14.90
CA MET A 234 -8.93 -13.04 -13.53
C MET A 234 -10.37 -13.52 -13.36
N ARG A 235 -11.24 -13.25 -14.33
CA ARG A 235 -12.67 -13.65 -14.27
C ARG A 235 -12.87 -15.15 -14.31
N SER A 236 -11.98 -15.88 -14.97
CA SER A 236 -12.05 -17.34 -15.15
C SER A 236 -11.46 -18.13 -13.99
N LEU A 237 -10.84 -17.45 -13.00
CA LEU A 237 -10.20 -18.12 -11.87
C LEU A 237 -11.16 -18.99 -11.09
N LYS A 238 -10.70 -20.23 -10.82
CA LYS A 238 -11.39 -21.22 -10.00
C LYS A 238 -10.63 -21.44 -8.68
N GLY A 239 -11.33 -21.89 -7.66
CA GLY A 239 -10.73 -22.34 -6.41
C GLY A 239 -10.32 -23.81 -6.47
N GLU A 240 -9.70 -24.30 -5.39
CA GLU A 240 -9.30 -25.71 -5.22
C GLU A 240 -10.45 -26.72 -5.50
N SER A 241 -11.68 -26.30 -5.24
CA SER A 241 -12.89 -27.11 -5.50
C SER A 241 -13.36 -27.09 -6.96
N GLY A 242 -12.64 -26.43 -7.88
CA GLY A 242 -13.02 -26.25 -9.29
C GLY A 242 -14.16 -25.24 -9.52
N LEU A 243 -14.73 -24.66 -8.46
CA LEU A 243 -15.78 -23.64 -8.55
C LEU A 243 -15.19 -22.27 -8.82
N SER A 244 -15.93 -21.43 -9.58
CA SER A 244 -15.51 -20.05 -9.85
C SER A 244 -15.30 -19.26 -8.55
N LEU A 245 -14.18 -18.55 -8.46
CA LEU A 245 -13.90 -17.61 -7.37
C LEU A 245 -14.69 -16.31 -7.51
N ASN A 246 -15.32 -16.10 -8.67
CA ASN A 246 -16.09 -14.89 -8.97
C ASN A 246 -15.29 -13.59 -8.71
N ILE A 247 -14.03 -13.61 -9.12
CA ILE A 247 -13.16 -12.41 -9.04
C ILE A 247 -13.71 -11.34 -9.97
N LYS A 248 -13.78 -10.12 -9.48
CA LYS A 248 -14.29 -8.97 -10.25
C LYS A 248 -13.24 -7.86 -10.26
N PRO A 249 -12.40 -7.75 -11.29
CA PRO A 249 -11.47 -6.63 -11.40
C PRO A 249 -12.21 -5.30 -11.30
N THR A 250 -11.71 -4.39 -10.47
CA THR A 250 -12.33 -3.09 -10.20
C THR A 250 -11.37 -1.93 -10.38
N LEU A 251 -10.05 -2.21 -10.37
CA LEU A 251 -9.03 -1.17 -10.36
C LEU A 251 -7.88 -1.52 -11.30
N LEU A 252 -7.57 -0.61 -12.24
CA LEU A 252 -6.38 -0.65 -13.08
C LEU A 252 -5.35 0.31 -12.50
N VAL A 253 -4.26 -0.25 -11.95
CA VAL A 253 -3.16 0.52 -11.35
C VAL A 253 -2.04 0.66 -12.35
N VAL A 254 -1.61 1.89 -12.60
CA VAL A 254 -0.61 2.22 -13.64
C VAL A 254 0.40 3.24 -13.15
N PRO A 255 1.67 3.17 -13.61
CA PRO A 255 2.61 4.26 -13.46
C PRO A 255 2.19 5.48 -14.30
N PRO A 256 2.71 6.69 -14.01
CA PRO A 256 2.40 7.91 -14.77
C PRO A 256 2.63 7.78 -16.28
N SER A 257 3.64 7.02 -16.70
CA SER A 257 3.96 6.77 -18.10
C SER A 257 2.86 6.06 -18.90
N LEU A 258 2.03 5.26 -18.22
CA LEU A 258 0.91 4.51 -18.85
C LEU A 258 -0.45 5.18 -18.68
N ARG A 259 -0.54 6.31 -17.95
CA ARG A 259 -1.81 7.03 -17.72
C ARG A 259 -2.60 7.29 -19.00
N GLY A 260 -1.91 7.77 -20.05
CA GLY A 260 -2.57 8.09 -21.34
C GLY A 260 -3.16 6.85 -22.03
N LYS A 261 -2.43 5.71 -21.99
CA LYS A 261 -2.92 4.44 -22.54
C LYS A 261 -4.10 3.91 -21.73
N ALA A 262 -4.00 3.92 -20.41
CA ALA A 262 -5.09 3.51 -19.51
C ALA A 262 -6.36 4.36 -19.75
N ALA A 263 -6.22 5.68 -19.89
CA ALA A 263 -7.34 6.56 -20.14
C ALA A 263 -8.02 6.27 -21.49
N LYS A 264 -7.25 5.95 -22.54
CA LYS A 264 -7.82 5.56 -23.83
C LYS A 264 -8.64 4.27 -23.75
N ILE A 265 -8.16 3.27 -22.99
CA ILE A 265 -8.85 1.98 -22.87
C ILE A 265 -10.09 2.11 -22.00
N ILE A 266 -10.03 2.85 -20.89
CA ILE A 266 -11.10 2.81 -19.87
C ILE A 266 -12.04 4.02 -19.93
N LYS A 267 -11.57 5.20 -20.37
CA LYS A 267 -12.35 6.45 -20.32
C LYS A 267 -12.86 6.93 -21.67
N SER A 268 -12.40 6.35 -22.78
CA SER A 268 -12.94 6.68 -24.11
C SER A 268 -14.23 5.91 -24.36
N GLU A 269 -15.31 6.59 -24.72
CA GLU A 269 -16.58 5.94 -25.05
C GLU A 269 -16.50 5.18 -26.37
N ARG A 270 -15.65 5.66 -27.29
CA ARG A 270 -15.47 5.09 -28.62
C ARG A 270 -14.00 4.74 -28.89
N LEU A 271 -13.79 3.70 -29.66
CA LEU A 271 -12.51 3.31 -30.19
C LEU A 271 -12.10 4.20 -31.38
N SER A 272 -10.87 4.06 -31.86
CA SER A 272 -10.32 4.88 -32.96
C SER A 272 -11.05 4.67 -34.30
N ASP A 273 -11.71 3.55 -34.49
CA ASP A 273 -12.55 3.19 -35.62
C ASP A 273 -14.02 3.66 -35.51
N ASN A 274 -14.30 4.46 -34.47
CA ASN A 274 -15.62 4.96 -34.13
C ASN A 274 -16.66 3.91 -33.70
N THR A 275 -16.22 2.70 -33.37
CA THR A 275 -17.05 1.67 -32.69
C THR A 275 -17.14 1.93 -31.19
N ASP A 276 -18.15 1.36 -30.54
CA ASP A 276 -18.33 1.49 -29.09
C ASP A 276 -17.21 0.76 -28.34
N ASN A 277 -16.67 1.39 -27.31
CA ASN A 277 -15.63 0.79 -26.48
C ASN A 277 -16.26 -0.06 -25.37
N HIS A 278 -16.16 -1.38 -25.48
CA HIS A 278 -16.68 -2.32 -24.50
C HIS A 278 -15.98 -2.24 -23.12
N ASN A 279 -14.78 -1.62 -23.05
CA ASN A 279 -14.04 -1.41 -21.80
C ASN A 279 -14.35 -0.08 -21.12
N TYR A 280 -15.24 0.74 -21.70
CA TYR A 280 -15.59 2.02 -21.12
C TYR A 280 -16.17 1.88 -19.70
N GLY A 281 -15.46 2.46 -18.71
CA GLY A 281 -15.91 2.49 -17.32
C GLY A 281 -15.94 1.13 -16.59
N ILE A 282 -15.36 0.06 -17.16
CA ILE A 282 -15.41 -1.29 -16.56
C ILE A 282 -14.60 -1.38 -15.26
N VAL A 283 -13.54 -0.57 -15.12
CA VAL A 283 -12.71 -0.44 -13.92
C VAL A 283 -12.36 1.02 -13.65
N GLU A 284 -11.94 1.34 -12.42
CA GLU A 284 -11.33 2.63 -12.12
C GLU A 284 -9.84 2.63 -12.47
N ILE A 285 -9.29 3.80 -12.78
CA ILE A 285 -7.84 3.98 -12.99
C ILE A 285 -7.23 4.59 -11.73
N LEU A 286 -6.18 3.97 -11.21
CA LEU A 286 -5.33 4.51 -10.17
C LEU A 286 -3.92 4.76 -10.72
N GLU A 287 -3.58 6.04 -10.89
CA GLU A 287 -2.22 6.45 -11.22
C GLU A 287 -1.38 6.53 -9.94
N VAL A 288 -0.23 5.86 -9.93
CA VAL A 288 0.66 5.79 -8.78
C VAL A 288 2.07 6.19 -9.19
N ALA A 289 2.57 7.27 -8.58
CA ALA A 289 3.91 7.80 -8.86
C ALA A 289 5.02 6.83 -8.42
N ASP A 290 4.81 6.11 -7.31
CA ASP A 290 5.78 5.15 -6.77
C ASP A 290 6.04 3.94 -7.68
N LEU A 291 5.23 3.75 -8.73
CA LEU A 291 5.41 2.70 -9.74
C LEU A 291 6.25 3.16 -10.95
N ALA A 292 6.71 4.39 -10.95
CA ALA A 292 7.55 4.93 -12.03
C ALA A 292 8.92 4.23 -12.14
#